data_9d7948259ba67bd3fa4076239b3f03e4
#
_entry.id   9d7948259ba67bd3fa4076239b3f03e4
#
_cell.length_a   1.000
_cell.length_b   1.000
_cell.length_c   1.000
_cell.angle_alpha   90.00
_cell.angle_beta   90.00
_cell.angle_gamma   90.00
#
_symmetry.space_group_name_H-M   'P 1'
#
loop_
_entity.id
_entity.type
_entity.pdbx_description
1 polymer ?
#
loop_
_entity_poly.entity_id
_entity_poly.type
_entity_poly.pdbx_seq_one_letter_code
_entity_poly.pdbx_strand_id
1 'polypeptide(L)'
;MLMTTLIKITNGILSISDEALLIKPLRMIYNKDRTKDKEEYMQAASYLYFMYDPRSDYMYITDDIERDRIIIETEGLIKVKKDVLLKEAIEIYKAHCNTSATELLKDSKIALDKIRDILRTADFTEEVNGKPKHTLNSLMSTIEKGIV
;
A
#
# COMPACT_ATOMS: atom_id res chain seq x y z
N MET A 1 2.28 16.04 -5.45
CA MET A 1 0.95 15.93 -4.86
C MET A 1 0.95 14.85 -3.80
N LEU A 2 0.63 15.21 -2.58
CA LEU A 2 0.55 14.23 -1.51
C LEU A 2 -0.75 13.44 -1.65
N MET A 3 -0.64 12.12 -1.75
CA MET A 3 -1.81 11.26 -1.77
C MET A 3 -2.32 11.09 -0.36
N THR A 4 -3.58 11.43 -0.15
CA THR A 4 -4.21 11.26 1.15
C THR A 4 -4.46 9.79 1.42
N THR A 5 -4.02 9.31 2.57
CA THR A 5 -4.32 7.97 3.03
C THR A 5 -5.77 7.92 3.51
N LEU A 6 -6.62 7.15 2.83
CA LEU A 6 -8.03 7.06 3.18
C LEU A 6 -8.26 6.24 4.45
N ILE A 7 -7.56 5.12 4.57
CA ILE A 7 -7.69 4.20 5.69
C ILE A 7 -6.29 3.84 6.17
N LYS A 8 -6.08 3.88 7.49
CA LYS A 8 -4.81 3.50 8.08
C LYS A 8 -5.01 2.78 9.41
N ILE A 9 -4.01 1.99 9.78
CA ILE A 9 -3.97 1.35 11.10
C ILE A 9 -2.80 1.96 11.88
N THR A 10 -3.08 2.47 13.06
CA THR A 10 -2.08 3.03 13.97
C THR A 10 -2.26 2.37 15.32
N ASN A 11 -1.20 1.71 15.81
CA ASN A 11 -1.22 0.98 17.09
C ASN A 11 -2.36 -0.05 17.17
N GLY A 12 -2.62 -0.75 16.05
CA GLY A 12 -3.68 -1.74 15.96
C GLY A 12 -5.09 -1.18 15.83
N ILE A 13 -5.24 0.14 15.77
CA ILE A 13 -6.54 0.80 15.64
C ILE A 13 -6.71 1.31 14.21
N LEU A 14 -7.79 0.89 13.57
CA LEU A 14 -8.15 1.35 12.25
C LEU A 14 -8.77 2.74 12.34
N SER A 15 -8.30 3.65 11.50
CA SER A 15 -8.89 4.98 11.37
C SER A 15 -9.20 5.28 9.91
N ILE A 16 -10.32 5.97 9.68
CA ILE A 16 -10.79 6.35 8.35
C ILE A 16 -10.76 7.88 8.28
N SER A 17 -10.12 8.42 7.24
CA SER A 17 -10.10 9.86 7.05
C SER A 17 -11.46 10.38 6.61
N ASP A 18 -11.73 11.66 6.88
CA ASP A 18 -12.98 12.30 6.44
C ASP A 18 -13.08 12.36 4.91
N GLU A 19 -11.96 12.36 4.22
CA GLU A 19 -11.93 12.34 2.75
C GLU A 19 -12.52 11.07 2.16
N ALA A 20 -12.56 9.97 2.91
CA ALA A 20 -13.23 8.74 2.48
C ALA A 20 -14.72 8.98 2.18
N LEU A 21 -15.35 9.93 2.88
CA LEU A 21 -16.76 10.29 2.65
C LEU A 21 -16.98 11.06 1.35
N LEU A 22 -15.93 11.52 0.69
CA LEU A 22 -16.02 12.09 -0.66
C LEU A 22 -16.20 11.00 -1.72
N ILE A 23 -15.89 9.76 -1.39
CA ILE A 23 -16.13 8.61 -2.27
C ILE A 23 -17.59 8.22 -2.14
N LYS A 24 -18.35 8.38 -3.24
CA LYS A 24 -19.80 8.20 -3.24
C LYS A 24 -20.28 6.87 -2.64
N PRO A 25 -19.76 5.70 -3.04
CA PRO A 25 -20.20 4.44 -2.45
C PRO A 25 -19.97 4.36 -0.94
N LEU A 26 -18.84 4.84 -0.45
CA LEU A 26 -18.55 4.85 1.00
C LEU A 26 -19.47 5.80 1.74
N ARG A 27 -19.74 6.97 1.19
CA ARG A 27 -20.69 7.90 1.76
C ARG A 27 -22.10 7.30 1.86
N MET A 28 -22.52 6.56 0.83
CA MET A 28 -23.81 5.90 0.83
C MET A 28 -23.88 4.80 1.89
N ILE A 29 -22.85 4.03 2.06
CA ILE A 29 -22.75 3.01 3.12
C ILE A 29 -22.88 3.69 4.49
N TYR A 30 -22.13 4.77 4.69
CA TYR A 30 -22.21 5.56 5.94
C TYR A 30 -23.62 6.07 6.21
N ASN A 31 -24.27 6.66 5.21
CA ASN A 31 -25.61 7.24 5.37
C ASN A 31 -26.69 6.18 5.61
N LYS A 32 -26.52 4.99 5.06
CA LYS A 32 -27.46 3.87 5.26
C LYS A 32 -27.22 3.12 6.57
N ASP A 33 -26.06 3.31 7.18
CA ASP A 33 -25.69 2.62 8.41
C ASP A 33 -26.46 3.21 9.58
N ARG A 34 -27.32 2.41 10.18
CA ARG A 34 -28.12 2.77 11.35
C ARG A 34 -27.62 2.12 12.63
N THR A 35 -26.49 1.43 12.57
CA THR A 35 -25.89 0.83 13.75
C THR A 35 -25.25 1.90 14.63
N LYS A 36 -25.09 1.59 15.92
CA LYS A 36 -24.39 2.45 16.84
C LYS A 36 -22.92 2.56 16.40
N ASP A 37 -22.37 3.77 16.42
CA ASP A 37 -20.99 4.05 16.07
C ASP A 37 -20.61 3.68 14.63
N LYS A 38 -21.62 3.56 13.75
CA LYS A 38 -21.38 3.25 12.32
C LYS A 38 -20.56 1.97 12.12
N GLU A 39 -20.94 0.91 12.81
CA GLU A 39 -20.22 -0.35 12.77
C GLU A 39 -20.19 -0.99 11.39
N GLU A 40 -21.30 -0.91 10.62
CA GLU A 40 -21.33 -1.44 9.25
C GLU A 40 -20.33 -0.72 8.36
N TYR A 41 -20.28 0.60 8.46
CA TYR A 41 -19.33 1.43 7.71
C TYR A 41 -17.88 1.11 8.13
N MET A 42 -17.63 1.02 9.42
CA MET A 42 -16.31 0.69 9.96
C MET A 42 -15.84 -0.70 9.51
N GLN A 43 -16.74 -1.69 9.51
CA GLN A 43 -16.39 -3.03 9.05
C GLN A 43 -16.18 -3.08 7.54
N ALA A 44 -16.97 -2.35 6.76
CA ALA A 44 -16.76 -2.23 5.32
C ALA A 44 -15.39 -1.61 5.00
N ALA A 45 -15.03 -0.55 5.71
CA ALA A 45 -13.72 0.08 5.55
C ALA A 45 -12.58 -0.85 5.96
N SER A 46 -12.75 -1.59 7.04
CA SER A 46 -11.77 -2.60 7.48
C SER A 46 -11.58 -3.67 6.41
N TYR A 47 -12.67 -4.15 5.83
CA TYR A 47 -12.63 -5.13 4.75
C TYR A 47 -11.86 -4.61 3.54
N LEU A 48 -12.12 -3.37 3.11
CA LEU A 48 -11.40 -2.75 2.00
C LEU A 48 -9.90 -2.69 2.27
N TYR A 49 -9.53 -2.26 3.46
CA TYR A 49 -8.12 -2.17 3.84
C TYR A 49 -7.45 -3.54 3.85
N PHE A 50 -8.01 -4.50 4.58
CA PHE A 50 -7.37 -5.80 4.73
C PHE A 50 -7.31 -6.60 3.43
N MET A 51 -8.32 -6.47 2.56
CA MET A 51 -8.35 -7.19 1.29
C MET A 51 -7.48 -6.57 0.21
N TYR A 52 -7.41 -5.25 0.13
CA TYR A 52 -6.92 -4.57 -1.07
C TYR A 52 -5.77 -3.59 -0.85
N ASP A 53 -5.55 -3.13 0.38
CA ASP A 53 -4.45 -2.20 0.63
C ASP A 53 -3.11 -2.93 0.65
N PRO A 54 -2.10 -2.47 -0.13
CA PRO A 54 -0.78 -3.11 -0.13
C PRO A 54 -0.10 -3.17 1.24
N ARG A 55 -0.51 -2.31 2.17
CA ARG A 55 0.04 -2.28 3.54
C ARG A 55 -0.60 -3.30 4.47
N SER A 56 -1.63 -4.01 4.00
CA SER A 56 -2.36 -4.99 4.80
C SER A 56 -1.48 -6.19 5.16
N ASP A 57 -1.58 -6.65 6.40
CA ASP A 57 -0.88 -7.84 6.87
C ASP A 57 -1.38 -9.13 6.19
N TYR A 58 -2.51 -9.09 5.51
CA TYR A 58 -3.09 -10.24 4.81
C TYR A 58 -2.67 -10.34 3.35
N MET A 59 -1.86 -9.40 2.86
CA MET A 59 -1.46 -9.38 1.43
C MET A 59 -0.56 -10.55 1.03
N TYR A 60 0.03 -11.27 1.98
CA TYR A 60 0.78 -12.49 1.70
C TYR A 60 -0.11 -13.62 1.19
N ILE A 61 -1.42 -13.58 1.46
CA ILE A 61 -2.38 -14.56 0.97
C ILE A 61 -2.77 -14.14 -0.44
N THR A 62 -2.29 -14.86 -1.46
CA THR A 62 -2.46 -14.47 -2.86
C THR A 62 -3.81 -14.87 -3.45
N ASP A 63 -4.47 -15.89 -2.91
CA ASP A 63 -5.81 -16.29 -3.34
C ASP A 63 -6.85 -15.36 -2.71
N ASP A 64 -7.61 -14.64 -3.53
CA ASP A 64 -8.61 -13.68 -3.07
C ASP A 64 -9.73 -14.33 -2.24
N ILE A 65 -10.17 -15.51 -2.62
CA ILE A 65 -11.23 -16.23 -1.90
C ILE A 65 -10.76 -16.63 -0.51
N GLU A 66 -9.55 -17.16 -0.41
CA GLU A 66 -8.95 -17.56 0.86
C GLU A 66 -8.68 -16.36 1.75
N ARG A 67 -8.18 -15.26 1.16
CA ARG A 67 -7.93 -14.01 1.90
C ARG A 67 -9.23 -13.46 2.48
N ASP A 68 -10.29 -13.41 1.67
CA ASP A 68 -11.62 -12.96 2.11
C ASP A 68 -12.11 -13.76 3.32
N ARG A 69 -12.04 -15.08 3.22
CA ARG A 69 -12.48 -15.97 4.30
C ARG A 69 -11.70 -15.73 5.59
N ILE A 70 -10.39 -15.68 5.49
CA ILE A 70 -9.51 -15.51 6.66
C ILE A 70 -9.74 -14.15 7.31
N ILE A 71 -9.87 -13.08 6.52
CA ILE A 71 -10.09 -11.73 7.04
C ILE A 71 -11.42 -11.65 7.77
N ILE A 72 -12.50 -12.15 7.18
CA ILE A 72 -13.83 -12.10 7.79
C ILE A 72 -13.84 -12.87 9.10
N GLU A 73 -13.23 -14.05 9.13
CA GLU A 73 -13.17 -14.87 10.35
C GLU A 73 -12.27 -14.24 11.42
N THR A 74 -11.08 -13.82 11.04
CA THR A 74 -10.08 -13.32 11.99
C THR A 74 -10.45 -11.96 12.57
N GLU A 75 -10.98 -11.06 11.73
CA GLU A 75 -11.33 -9.70 12.12
C GLU A 75 -12.77 -9.57 12.57
N GLY A 76 -13.56 -10.63 12.47
CA GLY A 76 -14.96 -10.62 12.91
C GLY A 76 -15.85 -9.70 12.10
N LEU A 77 -15.64 -9.62 10.78
CA LEU A 77 -16.35 -8.68 9.90
C LEU A 77 -17.71 -9.23 9.46
N ILE A 78 -18.55 -9.59 10.43
CA ILE A 78 -19.85 -10.24 10.18
C ILE A 78 -20.91 -9.28 9.61
N LYS A 79 -20.72 -7.97 9.76
CA LYS A 79 -21.68 -6.96 9.28
C LYS A 79 -21.38 -6.46 7.88
N VAL A 80 -20.32 -6.97 7.24
CA VAL A 80 -19.99 -6.61 5.87
C VAL A 80 -21.04 -7.18 4.91
N LYS A 81 -21.66 -6.28 4.13
CA LYS A 81 -22.65 -6.64 3.12
C LYS A 81 -21.99 -6.61 1.75
N LYS A 82 -21.95 -7.75 1.07
CA LYS A 82 -21.37 -7.86 -0.27
C LYS A 82 -22.40 -7.47 -1.32
N ASP A 83 -22.79 -6.22 -1.31
CA ASP A 83 -23.78 -5.64 -2.23
C ASP A 83 -23.10 -4.79 -3.32
N VAL A 84 -23.94 -4.10 -4.13
CA VAL A 84 -23.46 -3.24 -5.21
C VAL A 84 -22.61 -2.10 -4.68
N LEU A 85 -22.98 -1.51 -3.55
CA LEU A 85 -22.22 -0.40 -2.95
C LEU A 85 -20.82 -0.83 -2.54
N LEU A 86 -20.69 -2.01 -1.96
CA LEU A 86 -19.38 -2.54 -1.59
C LEU A 86 -18.54 -2.82 -2.83
N LYS A 87 -19.13 -3.37 -3.88
CA LYS A 87 -18.43 -3.62 -5.15
C LYS A 87 -17.90 -2.32 -5.77
N GLU A 88 -18.72 -1.28 -5.79
CA GLU A 88 -18.30 0.03 -6.29
C GLU A 88 -17.18 0.63 -5.43
N ALA A 89 -17.31 0.52 -4.11
CA ALA A 89 -16.28 0.98 -3.18
C ALA A 89 -14.96 0.22 -3.39
N ILE A 90 -15.02 -1.09 -3.62
CA ILE A 90 -13.85 -1.92 -3.91
C ILE A 90 -13.12 -1.41 -5.15
N GLU A 91 -13.84 -1.15 -6.24
CA GLU A 91 -13.23 -0.69 -7.49
C GLU A 91 -12.52 0.66 -7.31
N ILE A 92 -13.16 1.59 -6.60
CA ILE A 92 -12.58 2.91 -6.34
C ILE A 92 -11.36 2.79 -5.41
N TYR A 93 -11.47 1.98 -4.37
CA TYR A 93 -10.37 1.79 -3.42
C TYR A 93 -9.17 1.10 -4.07
N LYS A 94 -9.40 0.09 -4.90
CA LYS A 94 -8.34 -0.58 -5.66
C LYS A 94 -7.63 0.39 -6.59
N ALA A 95 -8.38 1.25 -7.28
CA ALA A 95 -7.80 2.26 -8.16
C ALA A 95 -6.93 3.25 -7.38
N HIS A 96 -7.40 3.67 -6.20
CA HIS A 96 -6.63 4.54 -5.29
C HIS A 96 -5.33 3.87 -4.85
N CYS A 97 -5.40 2.61 -4.42
CA CYS A 97 -4.23 1.84 -4.00
C CYS A 97 -3.27 1.58 -5.16
N ASN A 98 -3.79 1.28 -6.35
CA ASN A 98 -2.98 1.04 -7.53
C ASN A 98 -2.19 2.28 -7.94
N THR A 99 -2.77 3.46 -7.81
CA THR A 99 -2.07 4.72 -8.10
C THR A 99 -0.87 4.90 -7.17
N SER A 100 -1.07 4.68 -5.86
CA SER A 100 0.00 4.74 -4.86
C SER A 100 1.09 3.70 -5.12
N ALA A 101 0.68 2.46 -5.40
CA ALA A 101 1.60 1.37 -5.71
C ALA A 101 2.38 1.64 -7.00
N THR A 102 1.73 2.20 -8.01
CA THR A 102 2.36 2.56 -9.29
C THR A 102 3.43 3.63 -9.09
N GLU A 103 3.16 4.65 -8.30
CA GLU A 103 4.15 5.69 -7.97
C GLU A 103 5.34 5.10 -7.22
N LEU A 104 5.09 4.24 -6.24
CA LEU A 104 6.15 3.56 -5.51
C LEU A 104 7.00 2.68 -6.44
N LEU A 105 6.37 1.95 -7.35
CA LEU A 105 7.08 1.11 -8.33
C LEU A 105 7.93 1.95 -9.28
N LYS A 106 7.44 3.10 -9.74
CA LYS A 106 8.22 4.02 -10.57
C LYS A 106 9.46 4.51 -9.85
N ASP A 107 9.31 4.95 -8.62
CA ASP A 107 10.42 5.44 -7.81
C ASP A 107 11.44 4.34 -7.54
N SER A 108 10.96 3.13 -7.23
CA SER A 108 11.82 1.96 -7.03
C SER A 108 12.58 1.57 -8.30
N LYS A 109 11.92 1.66 -9.45
CA LYS A 109 12.55 1.36 -10.74
C LYS A 109 13.66 2.36 -11.04
N ILE A 110 13.41 3.65 -10.81
CA ILE A 110 14.43 4.68 -11.01
C ILE A 110 15.64 4.43 -10.14
N ALA A 111 15.42 4.10 -8.85
CA ALA A 111 16.49 3.77 -7.92
C ALA A 111 17.28 2.54 -8.37
N LEU A 112 16.58 1.47 -8.80
CA LEU A 112 17.21 0.24 -9.29
C LEU A 112 18.01 0.49 -10.58
N ASP A 113 17.51 1.30 -11.50
CA ASP A 113 18.21 1.65 -12.72
C ASP A 113 19.51 2.40 -12.42
N LYS A 114 19.50 3.32 -11.46
CA LYS A 114 20.70 4.02 -11.00
C LYS A 114 21.72 3.07 -10.42
N ILE A 115 21.29 2.13 -9.56
CA ILE A 115 22.14 1.11 -8.98
C ILE A 115 22.76 0.25 -10.08
N ARG A 116 21.94 -0.16 -11.05
CA ARG A 116 22.40 -0.97 -12.19
C ARG A 116 23.47 -0.25 -13.01
N ASP A 117 23.27 1.03 -13.30
CA ASP A 117 24.22 1.84 -14.07
C ASP A 117 25.53 2.00 -13.31
N ILE A 118 25.48 2.23 -12.01
CA ILE A 118 26.68 2.29 -11.17
C ILE A 118 27.44 0.97 -11.23
N LEU A 119 26.76 -0.16 -11.11
CA LEU A 119 27.38 -1.48 -11.14
C LEU A 119 27.95 -1.83 -12.53
N ARG A 120 27.34 -1.36 -13.61
CA ARG A 120 27.85 -1.56 -14.97
C ARG A 120 29.11 -0.76 -15.24
N THR A 121 29.19 0.46 -14.72
CA THR A 121 30.32 1.36 -14.95
C THR A 121 31.43 1.18 -13.92
N ALA A 122 31.15 0.56 -12.78
CA ALA A 122 32.14 0.30 -11.75
C ALA A 122 33.05 -0.86 -12.16
N ASP A 123 34.36 -0.62 -12.09
CA ASP A 123 35.37 -1.65 -12.32
C ASP A 123 36.05 -1.94 -10.97
N PHE A 124 35.64 -3.04 -10.34
CA PHE A 124 36.16 -3.44 -9.04
C PHE A 124 37.63 -3.95 -9.11
N THR A 125 38.15 -4.23 -10.32
CA THR A 125 39.53 -4.68 -10.55
C THR A 125 40.45 -3.50 -10.86
N GLU A 126 39.92 -2.32 -11.19
CA GLU A 126 40.67 -1.13 -11.48
C GLU A 126 41.30 -0.57 -10.20
N GLU A 127 42.57 -0.29 -10.24
CA GLU A 127 43.32 0.25 -9.11
C GLU A 127 43.80 1.66 -9.41
N VAL A 128 43.78 2.50 -8.37
CA VAL A 128 44.37 3.83 -8.38
C VAL A 128 45.35 3.92 -7.21
N ASN A 129 46.64 4.10 -7.56
CA ASN A 129 47.70 4.18 -6.56
C ASN A 129 47.79 2.91 -5.68
N GLY A 130 47.56 1.74 -6.28
CA GLY A 130 47.62 0.45 -5.59
C GLY A 130 46.38 0.14 -4.73
N LYS A 131 45.31 0.91 -4.88
CA LYS A 131 44.05 0.70 -4.16
C LYS A 131 42.90 0.56 -5.15
N PRO A 132 41.86 -0.26 -4.86
CA PRO A 132 40.70 -0.35 -5.71
C PRO A 132 40.09 1.03 -5.93
N LYS A 133 39.77 1.36 -7.19
CA LYS A 133 39.15 2.62 -7.54
C LYS A 133 37.73 2.75 -6.93
N HIS A 134 37.01 1.65 -6.89
CA HIS A 134 35.67 1.58 -6.31
C HIS A 134 35.70 0.63 -5.11
N THR A 135 35.29 1.14 -3.97
CA THR A 135 35.08 0.33 -2.76
C THR A 135 33.58 0.14 -2.55
N LEU A 136 33.21 -0.88 -1.79
CA LEU A 136 31.82 -1.12 -1.45
C LEU A 136 31.20 0.10 -0.74
N ASN A 137 31.92 0.71 0.19
CA ASN A 137 31.45 1.89 0.90
C ASN A 137 31.25 3.08 -0.04
N SER A 138 32.14 3.28 -1.01
CA SER A 138 32.02 4.35 -2.01
C SER A 138 30.76 4.16 -2.86
N LEU A 139 30.49 2.92 -3.30
CA LEU A 139 29.29 2.62 -4.08
C LEU A 139 28.04 2.76 -3.24
N MET A 140 28.04 2.34 -1.99
CA MET A 140 26.91 2.48 -1.07
C MET A 140 26.56 3.95 -0.81
N SER A 141 27.56 4.79 -0.60
CA SER A 141 27.37 6.23 -0.44
C SER A 141 26.72 6.86 -1.69
N THR A 142 27.14 6.45 -2.88
CA THR A 142 26.55 6.91 -4.14
C THR A 142 25.10 6.48 -4.28
N ILE A 143 24.77 5.25 -3.89
CA ILE A 143 23.41 4.72 -3.90
C ILE A 143 22.51 5.52 -2.95
N GLU A 144 22.94 5.78 -1.73
CA GLU A 144 22.19 6.58 -0.76
C GLU A 144 21.84 7.98 -1.31
N LYS A 145 22.81 8.65 -1.95
CA LYS A 145 22.58 9.95 -2.57
C LYS A 145 21.63 9.88 -3.75
N GLY A 146 21.54 8.76 -4.42
CA GLY A 146 20.69 8.55 -5.58
C GLY A 146 19.24 8.20 -5.24
N ILE A 147 18.94 7.79 -4.02
CA ILE A 147 17.60 7.34 -3.59
C ILE A 147 16.75 8.47 -3.01
N VAL A 148 17.37 9.53 -2.58
CA VAL A 148 16.66 10.68 -1.97
C VAL A 148 15.84 11.48 -2.96
#